data_c8af13ffd9fb1646b5a10410d7365d3e
#
_entry.id   c8af13ffd9fb1646b5a10410d7365d3e
#
_cell.length_a   1.000
_cell.length_b   1.000
_cell.length_c   1.000
_cell.angle_alpha   90.00
_cell.angle_beta   90.00
_cell.angle_gamma   90.00
#
_symmetry.space_group_name_H-M   'P 1'
#
loop_
_entity.id
_entity.type
_entity.pdbx_description
1 polymer ?
#
loop_
_entity_poly.entity_id
_entity_poly.type
_entity_poly.pdbx_seq_one_letter_code
_entity_poly.pdbx_strand_id
1 'polypeptide(L)'
;MFNFFLKNLSILKKFLFINLIIFVVLGTFTVIYLKTVQPNLIKKKTANHIQIIENTIDHIQRLNIEFKVEDIRRFLFSTRFLFQNLDRVILYDNQFNLIGDTDTLDLDPRAFSKKLDGVKQEIVHDKKKVVEKTKEKQKKNNITFLKEVLINYSDSKDFGKPYTYTVETYNQFLLTTIKNVKFDEENIGYLVISENANEIRTAINERKSFVIRTAFIVALVIFIFSFVLNRYFLKPIKNLVGYTKIIKEKSKQKSNIENLKKRNDEIGILSKSLDDMTNDLHKRFNIAENFSTDLVHEIRNPLASLKSASEIISETEDQDKREKLVKILAHDVERI
;
A
#
# COMPACT_ATOMS: atom_id res chain seq x y z
N MET A 1 -19.41 10.03 -13.02
CA MET A 1 -18.08 10.23 -13.62
C MET A 1 -17.29 8.93 -13.74
N PHE A 2 -17.21 8.09 -12.70
CA PHE A 2 -16.47 6.81 -12.68
C PHE A 2 -16.95 5.79 -13.71
N ASN A 3 -18.27 5.60 -13.85
CA ASN A 3 -18.86 4.69 -14.84
C ASN A 3 -18.62 5.10 -16.30
N PHE A 4 -18.47 6.40 -16.57
CA PHE A 4 -18.22 6.91 -17.92
C PHE A 4 -16.78 6.63 -18.37
N PHE A 5 -15.81 6.76 -17.45
CA PHE A 5 -14.41 6.48 -17.73
C PHE A 5 -14.16 4.99 -17.96
N LEU A 6 -14.80 4.12 -17.18
CA LEU A 6 -14.67 2.67 -17.32
C LEU A 6 -15.36 2.12 -18.60
N LYS A 7 -16.39 2.77 -19.13
CA LYS A 7 -17.17 2.26 -20.28
C LYS A 7 -16.32 2.12 -21.54
N ASN A 8 -15.33 3.00 -21.74
CA ASN A 8 -14.51 3.05 -22.95
C ASN A 8 -13.18 2.30 -22.83
N LEU A 9 -12.87 1.73 -21.66
CA LEU A 9 -11.63 0.97 -21.46
C LEU A 9 -11.80 -0.50 -21.86
N SER A 10 -10.76 -1.08 -22.46
CA SER A 10 -10.70 -2.52 -22.67
C SER A 10 -10.74 -3.28 -21.33
N ILE A 11 -11.25 -4.53 -21.36
CA ILE A 11 -11.36 -5.38 -20.16
C ILE A 11 -10.02 -5.47 -19.40
N LEU A 12 -8.92 -5.59 -20.12
CA LEU A 12 -7.57 -5.58 -19.54
C LEU A 12 -7.28 -4.30 -18.77
N LYS A 13 -7.57 -3.13 -19.36
CA LYS A 13 -7.33 -1.83 -18.70
C LYS A 13 -8.20 -1.66 -17.46
N LYS A 14 -9.48 -2.13 -17.51
CA LYS A 14 -10.37 -2.14 -16.34
C LYS A 14 -9.82 -2.98 -15.20
N PHE A 15 -9.34 -4.17 -15.52
CA PHE A 15 -8.74 -5.09 -14.55
C PHE A 15 -7.47 -4.50 -13.91
N LEU A 16 -6.55 -3.95 -14.71
CA LEU A 16 -5.34 -3.28 -14.21
C LEU A 16 -5.70 -2.08 -13.32
N PHE A 17 -6.73 -1.31 -13.69
CA PHE A 17 -7.17 -0.16 -12.92
C PHE A 17 -7.77 -0.57 -11.56
N ILE A 18 -8.55 -1.65 -11.50
CA ILE A 18 -9.08 -2.19 -10.24
C ILE A 18 -7.94 -2.65 -9.34
N ASN A 19 -6.96 -3.38 -9.88
CA ASN A 19 -5.78 -3.82 -9.12
C ASN A 19 -4.95 -2.63 -8.60
N LEU A 20 -4.81 -1.57 -9.41
CA LEU A 20 -4.15 -0.34 -8.99
C LEU A 20 -4.87 0.32 -7.81
N ILE A 21 -6.20 0.39 -7.84
CA ILE A 21 -7.00 0.94 -6.74
C ILE A 21 -6.78 0.12 -5.46
N ILE A 22 -6.85 -1.20 -5.55
CA ILE A 22 -6.61 -2.10 -4.40
C ILE A 22 -5.21 -1.85 -3.82
N PHE A 23 -4.20 -1.74 -4.67
CA PHE A 23 -2.83 -1.47 -4.24
C PHE A 23 -2.68 -0.11 -3.55
N VAL A 24 -3.31 0.94 -4.08
CA VAL A 24 -3.31 2.28 -3.49
C VAL A 24 -4.02 2.27 -2.13
N VAL A 25 -5.15 1.59 -2.01
CA VAL A 25 -5.90 1.46 -0.75
C VAL A 25 -5.05 0.73 0.30
N LEU A 26 -4.46 -0.41 -0.04
CA LEU A 26 -3.57 -1.14 0.86
C LEU A 26 -2.34 -0.30 1.26
N GLY A 27 -1.75 0.43 0.33
CA GLY A 27 -0.63 1.33 0.59
C GLY A 27 -0.99 2.46 1.56
N THR A 28 -2.15 3.09 1.40
CA THR A 28 -2.61 4.15 2.32
C THR A 28 -2.87 3.61 3.72
N PHE A 29 -3.52 2.46 3.87
CA PHE A 29 -3.71 1.81 5.18
C PHE A 29 -2.37 1.47 5.85
N THR A 30 -1.40 0.98 5.08
CA THR A 30 -0.05 0.70 5.57
C THR A 30 0.63 1.94 6.12
N VAL A 31 0.58 3.06 5.39
CA VAL A 31 1.19 4.33 5.81
C VAL A 31 0.51 4.88 7.08
N ILE A 32 -0.82 4.83 7.14
CA ILE A 32 -1.60 5.27 8.32
C ILE A 32 -1.21 4.43 9.54
N TYR A 33 -1.17 3.10 9.38
CA TYR A 33 -0.79 2.19 10.46
C TYR A 33 0.61 2.50 11.00
N LEU A 34 1.61 2.66 10.12
CA LEU A 34 2.98 2.97 10.52
C LEU A 34 3.08 4.31 11.24
N LYS A 35 2.34 5.34 10.79
CA LYS A 35 2.31 6.64 11.46
C LYS A 35 1.67 6.60 12.85
N THR A 36 0.78 5.67 13.12
CA THR A 36 0.06 5.58 14.40
C THR A 36 0.83 4.77 15.45
N VAL A 37 1.71 3.86 15.04
CA VAL A 37 2.44 2.96 15.96
C VAL A 37 3.40 3.72 16.87
N GLN A 38 4.19 4.64 16.34
CA GLN A 38 5.21 5.38 17.09
C GLN A 38 4.61 6.21 18.25
N PRO A 39 3.60 7.08 18.02
CA PRO A 39 3.04 7.89 19.08
C PRO A 39 2.37 7.04 20.17
N ASN A 40 1.77 5.90 19.82
CA ASN A 40 1.15 5.02 20.82
C ASN A 40 2.18 4.36 21.76
N LEU A 41 3.33 3.95 21.25
CA LEU A 41 4.42 3.39 22.05
C LEU A 41 5.02 4.45 22.98
N ILE A 42 5.25 5.65 22.46
CA ILE A 42 5.72 6.81 23.26
C ILE A 42 4.70 7.11 24.35
N LYS A 43 3.40 7.22 24.02
CA LYS A 43 2.34 7.50 24.97
C LYS A 43 2.29 6.48 26.11
N LYS A 44 2.46 5.19 25.82
CA LYS A 44 2.51 4.14 26.83
C LYS A 44 3.69 4.31 27.79
N LYS A 45 4.90 4.59 27.27
CA LYS A 45 6.08 4.85 28.13
C LYS A 45 5.95 6.16 28.90
N THR A 46 5.42 7.21 28.29
CA THR A 46 5.11 8.46 28.99
C THR A 46 4.16 8.25 30.16
N ALA A 47 3.13 7.42 30.02
CA ALA A 47 2.23 7.10 31.13
C ALA A 47 2.97 6.43 32.31
N ASN A 48 3.92 5.54 32.03
CA ASN A 48 4.77 4.94 33.07
C ASN A 48 5.65 6.01 33.74
N HIS A 49 6.27 6.92 32.96
CA HIS A 49 7.06 8.02 33.53
C HIS A 49 6.21 8.90 34.45
N ILE A 50 4.99 9.24 34.04
CA ILE A 50 4.07 10.05 34.85
C ILE A 50 3.78 9.35 36.17
N GLN A 51 3.49 8.05 36.14
CA GLN A 51 3.24 7.27 37.36
C GLN A 51 4.45 7.25 38.28
N ILE A 52 5.67 7.07 37.76
CA ILE A 52 6.90 7.11 38.54
C ILE A 52 7.12 8.51 39.14
N ILE A 53 6.89 9.57 38.35
CA ILE A 53 6.99 10.96 38.81
C ILE A 53 6.01 11.21 39.95
N GLU A 54 4.75 10.84 39.79
CA GLU A 54 3.72 11.04 40.82
C GLU A 54 4.03 10.27 42.10
N ASN A 55 4.42 9.02 41.99
CA ASN A 55 4.86 8.22 43.13
C ASN A 55 6.09 8.84 43.82
N THR A 56 7.04 9.36 43.07
CA THR A 56 8.26 10.00 43.60
C THR A 56 7.92 11.27 44.34
N ILE A 57 7.05 12.11 43.78
CA ILE A 57 6.56 13.35 44.45
C ILE A 57 5.81 13.02 45.73
N ASP A 58 4.89 12.03 45.70
CA ASP A 58 4.13 11.58 46.86
C ASP A 58 5.08 11.05 47.97
N HIS A 59 6.13 10.31 47.64
CA HIS A 59 7.14 9.86 48.58
C HIS A 59 7.92 11.03 49.21
N ILE A 60 8.33 12.01 48.42
CA ILE A 60 9.02 13.20 48.90
C ILE A 60 8.13 13.97 49.89
N GLN A 61 6.87 14.14 49.57
CA GLN A 61 5.88 14.80 50.42
C GLN A 61 5.60 14.03 51.73
N ARG A 62 5.35 12.73 51.68
CA ARG A 62 5.08 11.89 52.85
C ARG A 62 6.24 11.80 53.81
N LEU A 63 7.46 11.80 53.31
CA LEU A 63 8.70 11.76 54.12
C LEU A 63 9.16 13.14 54.56
N ASN A 64 8.44 14.17 54.16
CA ASN A 64 8.75 15.58 54.51
C ASN A 64 10.19 15.96 54.14
N ILE A 65 10.67 15.51 52.95
CA ILE A 65 12.04 15.72 52.50
C ILE A 65 12.15 17.17 52.04
N GLU A 66 13.09 17.89 52.67
CA GLU A 66 13.41 19.24 52.20
C GLU A 66 14.05 19.22 50.80
N PHE A 67 13.66 20.20 49.99
CA PHE A 67 14.15 20.28 48.58
C PHE A 67 15.58 20.90 48.53
N LYS A 68 16.48 20.33 49.36
CA LYS A 68 17.90 20.69 49.46
C LYS A 68 18.75 19.59 48.83
N VAL A 69 19.93 19.98 48.36
CA VAL A 69 20.88 19.11 47.65
C VAL A 69 21.20 17.83 48.45
N GLU A 70 21.44 17.93 49.75
CA GLU A 70 21.84 16.78 50.57
C GLU A 70 20.68 15.82 50.82
N ASP A 71 19.48 16.32 51.11
CA ASP A 71 18.32 15.49 51.42
C ASP A 71 17.78 14.81 50.17
N ILE A 72 17.74 15.52 49.08
CA ILE A 72 17.38 14.94 47.77
C ILE A 72 18.37 13.88 47.31
N ARG A 73 19.68 14.10 47.54
CA ARG A 73 20.69 13.07 47.20
C ARG A 73 20.53 11.82 48.08
N ARG A 74 20.28 11.96 49.39
CA ARG A 74 20.01 10.81 50.26
C ARG A 74 18.73 10.08 49.83
N PHE A 75 17.69 10.81 49.49
CA PHE A 75 16.45 10.25 48.96
C PHE A 75 16.68 9.44 47.67
N LEU A 76 17.32 10.03 46.67
CA LEU A 76 17.63 9.35 45.41
C LEU A 76 18.51 8.10 45.62
N PHE A 77 19.44 8.16 46.55
CA PHE A 77 20.29 7.02 46.90
C PHE A 77 19.47 5.89 47.57
N SER A 78 18.61 6.23 48.53
CA SER A 78 17.77 5.25 49.23
C SER A 78 16.68 4.64 48.35
N THR A 79 16.17 5.40 47.37
CA THR A 79 15.10 4.98 46.45
C THR A 79 15.59 4.53 45.07
N ARG A 80 16.91 4.35 44.92
CA ARG A 80 17.54 3.98 43.63
C ARG A 80 16.90 2.77 42.96
N PHE A 81 16.42 1.80 43.76
CA PHE A 81 15.76 0.60 43.24
C PHE A 81 14.45 0.92 42.49
N LEU A 82 13.78 2.03 42.79
CA LEU A 82 12.56 2.46 42.09
C LEU A 82 12.86 2.95 40.66
N PHE A 83 14.10 3.30 40.40
CA PHE A 83 14.55 3.90 39.14
C PHE A 83 15.38 2.94 38.28
N GLN A 84 15.40 1.63 38.58
CA GLN A 84 16.25 0.64 37.91
C GLN A 84 16.04 0.57 36.40
N ASN A 85 14.82 0.85 35.93
CA ASN A 85 14.46 0.82 34.51
C ASN A 85 14.64 2.17 33.81
N LEU A 86 15.11 3.19 34.53
CA LEU A 86 15.33 4.53 34.02
C LEU A 86 16.83 4.78 33.86
N ASP A 87 17.21 5.45 32.78
CA ASP A 87 18.63 5.83 32.60
C ASP A 87 19.02 6.96 33.53
N ARG A 88 18.11 7.89 33.78
CA ARG A 88 18.45 9.08 34.55
C ARG A 88 17.20 9.74 35.16
N VAL A 89 17.30 10.11 36.43
CA VAL A 89 16.31 10.92 37.13
C VAL A 89 17.03 12.16 37.65
N ILE A 90 16.52 13.35 37.36
CA ILE A 90 17.14 14.62 37.68
C ILE A 90 16.10 15.48 38.39
N LEU A 91 16.51 16.14 39.47
CA LEU A 91 15.71 17.12 40.17
C LEU A 91 16.38 18.51 40.09
N TYR A 92 15.57 19.48 39.76
CA TYR A 92 15.94 20.89 39.74
C TYR A 92 15.14 21.69 40.74
N ASP A 93 15.73 22.71 41.30
CA ASP A 93 15.02 23.67 42.16
C ASP A 93 14.17 24.65 41.33
N ASN A 94 13.51 25.56 42.01
CA ASN A 94 12.70 26.60 41.40
C ASN A 94 13.48 27.59 40.51
N GLN A 95 14.80 27.66 40.73
CA GLN A 95 15.73 28.51 39.98
C GLN A 95 16.48 27.75 38.87
N PHE A 96 16.03 26.54 38.54
CA PHE A 96 16.67 25.64 37.55
C PHE A 96 18.10 25.22 37.91
N ASN A 97 18.48 25.21 39.21
CA ASN A 97 19.73 24.63 39.67
C ASN A 97 19.56 23.14 39.90
N LEU A 98 20.57 22.36 39.55
CA LEU A 98 20.60 20.92 39.74
C LEU A 98 20.71 20.56 41.24
N ILE A 99 19.70 19.88 41.79
CA ILE A 99 19.71 19.46 43.20
C ILE A 99 20.10 17.98 43.31
N GLY A 100 19.60 17.14 42.41
CA GLY A 100 19.86 15.71 42.42
C GLY A 100 19.91 15.10 41.02
N ASP A 101 20.79 14.13 40.86
CA ASP A 101 20.96 13.42 39.57
C ASP A 101 21.44 11.99 39.85
N THR A 102 20.68 11.02 39.41
CA THR A 102 21.01 9.59 39.58
C THR A 102 22.26 9.17 38.84
N ASP A 103 22.60 9.83 37.72
CA ASP A 103 23.80 9.54 36.94
C ASP A 103 25.09 9.92 37.70
N THR A 104 25.04 10.93 38.58
CA THR A 104 26.19 11.35 39.42
C THR A 104 26.35 10.53 40.69
N LEU A 105 25.28 9.82 41.13
CA LEU A 105 25.33 8.94 42.30
C LEU A 105 26.19 7.69 42.06
N ASP A 106 26.31 7.24 40.82
CA ASP A 106 27.15 6.11 40.43
C ASP A 106 28.66 6.46 40.46
N LEU A 107 28.98 7.73 40.50
CA LEU A 107 30.36 8.23 40.55
C LEU A 107 30.87 8.52 41.99
N ASP A 108 30.07 8.21 43.02
CA ASP A 108 30.53 8.34 44.40
C ASP A 108 31.64 7.28 44.69
N PRO A 109 32.88 7.69 44.94
CA PRO A 109 33.97 6.75 45.22
C PRO A 109 33.71 5.80 46.35
N ARG A 110 32.79 6.15 47.29
CA ARG A 110 32.39 5.32 48.43
C ARG A 110 31.53 4.10 48.03
N ALA A 111 30.84 4.17 46.91
CA ALA A 111 30.06 3.05 46.38
C ALA A 111 30.98 1.96 45.77
N PHE A 112 32.18 2.33 45.35
CA PHE A 112 33.20 1.44 44.73
C PHE A 112 34.29 0.97 45.67
N SER A 113 34.31 1.36 46.94
CA SER A 113 35.32 0.95 47.88
C SER A 113 35.23 -0.48 48.44
N LYS A 114 34.32 -1.33 47.92
CA LYS A 114 34.42 -2.78 48.07
C LYS A 114 35.31 -3.33 46.98
N LYS A 115 36.59 -3.44 47.32
CA LYS A 115 37.67 -4.15 46.64
C LYS A 115 37.24 -5.18 45.62
N LEU A 116 37.53 -4.91 44.36
CA LEU A 116 37.87 -5.89 43.36
C LEU A 116 39.38 -6.09 43.37
N ASP A 117 39.90 -6.71 44.42
CA ASP A 117 41.24 -7.28 44.42
C ASP A 117 41.23 -8.46 43.44
N GLY A 118 41.86 -8.29 42.30
CA GLY A 118 42.24 -9.40 41.48
C GLY A 118 42.01 -9.39 39.97
N VAL A 119 41.60 -8.27 39.35
CA VAL A 119 41.56 -8.21 37.87
C VAL A 119 42.66 -7.26 37.38
N LYS A 120 43.77 -7.82 36.87
CA LYS A 120 44.74 -7.08 36.07
C LYS A 120 44.09 -6.65 34.76
N GLN A 121 43.73 -5.40 34.66
CA GLN A 121 43.36 -4.77 33.38
C GLN A 121 44.62 -4.28 32.70
N GLU A 122 44.99 -4.86 31.58
CA GLU A 122 45.86 -4.20 30.60
C GLU A 122 45.11 -2.98 30.03
N ILE A 123 45.58 -1.79 30.43
CA ILE A 123 44.96 -0.53 30.05
C ILE A 123 45.60 -0.06 28.74
N VAL A 124 44.84 -0.12 27.66
CA VAL A 124 45.17 0.62 26.42
C VAL A 124 44.82 2.09 26.65
N HIS A 125 45.85 2.88 27.00
CA HIS A 125 45.72 4.26 27.53
C HIS A 125 45.23 5.31 26.53
N ASP A 126 45.29 5.09 25.21
CA ASP A 126 45.06 6.20 24.26
C ASP A 126 43.60 6.36 23.77
N LYS A 127 42.81 5.33 23.84
CA LYS A 127 41.37 5.43 23.42
C LYS A 127 40.43 5.95 24.51
N LYS A 128 40.79 5.81 25.80
CA LYS A 128 39.95 6.25 26.91
C LYS A 128 39.87 7.79 27.04
N LYS A 129 40.94 8.52 26.83
CA LYS A 129 40.96 10.00 26.94
C LYS A 129 40.07 10.69 25.87
N VAL A 130 39.97 10.15 24.67
CA VAL A 130 39.13 10.73 23.62
C VAL A 130 37.66 10.45 23.89
N VAL A 131 37.33 9.24 24.39
CA VAL A 131 35.95 8.85 24.72
C VAL A 131 35.41 9.59 25.94
N GLU A 132 36.27 9.84 26.98
CA GLU A 132 35.89 10.61 28.16
C GLU A 132 35.65 12.09 27.83
N LYS A 133 36.50 12.72 27.05
CA LYS A 133 36.33 14.12 26.61
C LYS A 133 35.07 14.29 25.72
N THR A 134 34.77 13.32 24.94
CA THR A 134 33.53 13.33 24.08
C THR A 134 32.27 13.15 24.93
N LYS A 135 32.32 12.28 25.94
CA LYS A 135 31.21 12.08 26.89
C LYS A 135 31.00 13.31 27.78
N GLU A 136 32.05 13.96 28.28
CA GLU A 136 31.93 15.19 29.07
C GLU A 136 31.37 16.36 28.25
N LYS A 137 31.78 16.52 26.99
CA LYS A 137 31.20 17.52 26.08
C LYS A 137 29.71 17.27 25.78
N GLN A 138 29.35 16.02 25.54
CA GLN A 138 27.95 15.63 25.35
C GLN A 138 27.15 15.85 26.64
N LYS A 139 27.67 15.52 27.80
CA LYS A 139 27.03 15.71 29.09
C LYS A 139 26.76 17.19 29.39
N LYS A 140 27.75 18.09 29.13
CA LYS A 140 27.58 19.55 29.26
C LYS A 140 26.52 20.09 28.29
N ASN A 141 26.54 19.68 27.04
CA ASN A 141 25.57 20.12 26.05
C ASN A 141 24.13 19.65 26.42
N ASN A 142 23.99 18.43 26.95
CA ASN A 142 22.68 17.91 27.38
C ASN A 142 22.14 18.67 28.60
N ILE A 143 22.97 19.06 29.56
CA ILE A 143 22.54 19.85 30.75
C ILE A 143 22.05 21.24 30.32
N THR A 144 22.78 21.89 29.41
CA THR A 144 22.40 23.22 28.90
C THR A 144 21.09 23.15 28.10
N PHE A 145 20.94 22.14 27.28
CA PHE A 145 19.69 21.88 26.54
C PHE A 145 18.49 21.59 27.45
N LEU A 146 18.72 20.78 28.52
CA LEU A 146 17.66 20.50 29.51
C LEU A 146 17.21 21.75 30.25
N LYS A 147 18.14 22.64 30.60
CA LYS A 147 17.78 23.93 31.22
C LYS A 147 16.92 24.80 30.30
N GLU A 148 17.27 24.87 29.03
CA GLU A 148 16.50 25.62 28.03
C GLU A 148 15.08 25.05 27.89
N VAL A 149 14.96 23.72 27.84
CA VAL A 149 13.64 23.05 27.78
C VAL A 149 12.83 23.29 29.07
N LEU A 150 13.46 23.29 30.25
CA LEU A 150 12.81 23.61 31.54
C LEU A 150 12.28 25.04 31.59
N ILE A 151 13.05 26.01 31.11
CA ILE A 151 12.61 27.40 31.01
C ILE A 151 11.41 27.52 30.08
N ASN A 152 11.48 26.91 28.91
CA ASN A 152 10.39 26.91 27.96
C ASN A 152 9.11 26.22 28.52
N TYR A 153 9.32 25.16 29.34
CA TYR A 153 8.21 24.50 30.01
C TYR A 153 7.57 25.39 31.07
N SER A 154 8.39 26.12 31.87
CA SER A 154 7.86 27.03 32.91
C SER A 154 7.02 28.16 32.33
N ASP A 155 7.37 28.65 31.13
CA ASP A 155 6.67 29.73 30.44
C ASP A 155 5.51 29.24 29.56
N SER A 156 5.32 27.92 29.46
CA SER A 156 4.29 27.31 28.60
C SER A 156 2.89 27.35 29.21
N LYS A 157 1.87 27.33 28.35
CA LYS A 157 0.45 27.18 28.78
C LYS A 157 0.16 25.81 29.41
N ASP A 158 1.00 24.84 29.20
CA ASP A 158 0.88 23.48 29.75
C ASP A 158 1.67 23.29 31.04
N PHE A 159 2.11 24.39 31.66
CA PHE A 159 2.73 24.36 32.97
C PHE A 159 1.83 23.67 34.00
N GLY A 160 2.39 22.75 34.75
CA GLY A 160 1.63 21.92 35.69
C GLY A 160 1.17 20.56 35.14
N LYS A 161 1.18 20.39 33.80
CA LYS A 161 0.95 19.09 33.15
C LYS A 161 2.30 18.43 32.82
N PRO A 162 2.35 17.08 32.78
CA PRO A 162 3.57 16.41 32.33
C PRO A 162 3.91 16.77 30.88
N TYR A 163 5.12 17.21 30.64
CA TYR A 163 5.65 17.52 29.30
C TYR A 163 6.65 16.45 28.88
N THR A 164 6.44 15.84 27.73
CA THR A 164 7.30 14.77 27.21
C THR A 164 7.85 15.16 25.86
N TYR A 165 9.15 14.96 25.67
CA TYR A 165 9.82 15.10 24.38
C TYR A 165 10.79 13.95 24.12
N THR A 166 11.13 13.76 22.87
CA THR A 166 12.05 12.73 22.40
C THR A 166 13.26 13.36 21.76
N VAL A 167 14.45 12.82 22.07
CA VAL A 167 15.69 13.19 21.41
C VAL A 167 16.20 11.98 20.65
N GLU A 168 16.23 12.07 19.33
CA GLU A 168 16.75 11.01 18.47
C GLU A 168 18.16 11.37 18.01
N THR A 169 19.12 10.54 18.40
CA THR A 169 20.51 10.59 17.96
C THR A 169 20.82 9.29 17.21
N TYR A 170 21.90 9.26 16.43
CA TYR A 170 22.28 8.09 15.64
C TYR A 170 22.24 6.75 16.41
N ASN A 171 22.65 6.74 17.70
CA ASN A 171 22.73 5.54 18.52
C ASN A 171 21.72 5.48 19.68
N GLN A 172 20.97 6.54 19.95
CA GLN A 172 20.12 6.64 21.13
C GLN A 172 18.80 7.31 20.79
N PHE A 173 17.72 6.71 21.26
CA PHE A 173 16.39 7.30 21.27
C PHE A 173 16.00 7.54 22.73
N LEU A 174 16.15 8.78 23.18
CA LEU A 174 15.86 9.19 24.55
C LEU A 174 14.44 9.75 24.64
N LEU A 175 13.69 9.22 25.58
CA LEU A 175 12.39 9.74 25.96
C LEU A 175 12.54 10.47 27.28
N THR A 176 12.25 11.77 27.33
CA THR A 176 12.38 12.59 28.52
C THR A 176 11.02 13.17 28.89
N THR A 177 10.63 13.01 30.15
CA THR A 177 9.38 13.55 30.71
C THR A 177 9.70 14.48 31.85
N ILE A 178 9.10 15.67 31.83
CA ILE A 178 9.29 16.74 32.82
C ILE A 178 7.93 16.98 33.51
N LYS A 179 7.96 17.15 34.81
CA LYS A 179 6.84 17.63 35.59
C LYS A 179 7.33 18.53 36.74
N ASN A 180 6.57 19.58 37.02
CA ASN A 180 6.85 20.40 38.18
C ASN A 180 6.46 19.67 39.49
N VAL A 181 7.19 19.94 40.55
CA VAL A 181 6.95 19.43 41.91
C VAL A 181 6.32 20.56 42.73
N LYS A 182 5.11 20.32 43.22
CA LYS A 182 4.39 21.27 44.05
C LYS A 182 4.36 20.79 45.50
N PHE A 183 4.48 21.72 46.43
CA PHE A 183 4.27 21.52 47.85
C PHE A 183 3.40 22.67 48.35
N ASP A 184 2.27 22.38 49.01
CA ASP A 184 1.29 23.37 49.45
C ASP A 184 0.89 24.39 48.36
N GLU A 185 0.66 23.88 47.12
CA GLU A 185 0.32 24.67 45.93
C GLU A 185 1.48 25.50 45.35
N GLU A 186 2.62 25.63 46.02
CA GLU A 186 3.77 26.32 45.51
C GLU A 186 4.67 25.39 44.71
N ASN A 187 5.26 25.90 43.62
CA ASN A 187 6.23 25.15 42.82
C ASN A 187 7.57 25.19 43.52
N ILE A 188 8.05 24.04 44.02
CA ILE A 188 9.37 23.92 44.69
C ILE A 188 10.50 23.47 43.75
N GLY A 189 10.14 22.97 42.57
CA GLY A 189 11.12 22.54 41.56
C GLY A 189 10.57 21.67 40.48
N TYR A 190 11.45 20.93 39.82
CA TYR A 190 11.10 20.11 38.64
C TYR A 190 11.74 18.73 38.76
N LEU A 191 10.96 17.70 38.39
CA LEU A 191 11.42 16.34 38.25
C LEU A 191 11.49 15.97 36.77
N VAL A 192 12.64 15.51 36.33
CA VAL A 192 12.94 15.10 34.97
C VAL A 192 13.34 13.63 34.96
N ILE A 193 12.63 12.83 34.17
CA ILE A 193 12.94 11.42 33.97
C ILE A 193 13.36 11.24 32.53
N SER A 194 14.50 10.59 32.31
CA SER A 194 15.00 10.20 31.00
C SER A 194 15.17 8.70 30.93
N GLU A 195 14.68 8.09 29.88
CA GLU A 195 14.81 6.67 29.58
C GLU A 195 15.31 6.47 28.14
N ASN A 196 16.23 5.53 27.99
CA ASN A 196 16.65 5.06 26.67
C ASN A 196 15.56 4.16 26.08
N ALA A 197 14.81 4.71 25.15
CA ALA A 197 13.71 4.02 24.50
C ALA A 197 14.12 3.41 23.14
N ASN A 198 15.36 2.93 23.00
CA ASN A 198 15.82 2.25 21.78
C ASN A 198 14.94 1.06 21.41
N GLU A 199 14.30 0.42 22.39
CA GLU A 199 13.30 -0.64 22.17
C GLU A 199 12.14 -0.14 21.30
N ILE A 200 11.71 1.11 21.49
CA ILE A 200 10.66 1.72 20.63
C ILE A 200 11.18 1.82 19.20
N ARG A 201 12.42 2.28 19.02
CA ARG A 201 13.05 2.42 17.70
C ARG A 201 13.20 1.06 17.01
N THR A 202 13.70 0.04 17.73
CA THR A 202 13.82 -1.33 17.19
C THR A 202 12.45 -1.90 16.83
N ALA A 203 11.47 -1.80 17.72
CA ALA A 203 10.10 -2.26 17.46
C ALA A 203 9.45 -1.54 16.26
N ILE A 204 9.69 -0.23 16.10
CA ILE A 204 9.22 0.52 14.94
C ILE A 204 9.90 0.03 13.66
N ASN A 205 11.22 -0.15 13.68
CA ASN A 205 12.00 -0.60 12.52
C ASN A 205 11.63 -2.03 12.11
N GLU A 206 11.45 -2.93 13.07
CA GLU A 206 10.99 -4.29 12.83
C GLU A 206 9.59 -4.32 12.21
N ARG A 207 8.65 -3.56 12.77
CA ARG A 207 7.29 -3.44 12.23
C ARG A 207 7.30 -2.80 10.83
N LYS A 208 8.08 -1.74 10.63
CA LYS A 208 8.25 -1.11 9.31
C LYS A 208 8.80 -2.10 8.29
N SER A 209 9.83 -2.84 8.65
CA SER A 209 10.44 -3.87 7.80
C SER A 209 9.46 -5.01 7.49
N PHE A 210 8.72 -5.47 8.49
CA PHE A 210 7.68 -6.50 8.32
C PHE A 210 6.59 -6.01 7.36
N VAL A 211 6.06 -4.81 7.57
CA VAL A 211 4.99 -4.24 6.73
C VAL A 211 5.47 -4.02 5.29
N ILE A 212 6.70 -3.51 5.09
CA ILE A 212 7.26 -3.34 3.74
C ILE A 212 7.42 -4.70 3.05
N ARG A 213 7.91 -5.73 3.75
CA ARG A 213 8.05 -7.08 3.18
C ARG A 213 6.71 -7.68 2.80
N THR A 214 5.70 -7.58 3.68
CA THR A 214 4.35 -8.08 3.38
C THR A 214 3.69 -7.33 2.24
N ALA A 215 3.84 -6.00 2.17
CA ALA A 215 3.34 -5.21 1.05
C ALA A 215 4.00 -5.62 -0.28
N PHE A 216 5.32 -5.90 -0.27
CA PHE A 216 6.03 -6.38 -1.44
C PHE A 216 5.55 -7.76 -1.89
N ILE A 217 5.34 -8.70 -0.96
CA ILE A 217 4.82 -10.04 -1.26
C ILE A 217 3.41 -9.94 -1.86
N VAL A 218 2.54 -9.13 -1.28
CA VAL A 218 1.17 -8.92 -1.79
C VAL A 218 1.21 -8.30 -3.20
N ALA A 219 2.06 -7.29 -3.42
CA ALA A 219 2.23 -6.69 -4.74
C ALA A 219 2.72 -7.71 -5.78
N LEU A 220 3.67 -8.58 -5.40
CA LEU A 220 4.18 -9.64 -6.26
C LEU A 220 3.08 -10.67 -6.61
N VAL A 221 2.27 -11.09 -5.63
CA VAL A 221 1.14 -12.00 -5.86
C VAL A 221 0.12 -11.38 -6.81
N ILE A 222 -0.25 -10.11 -6.61
CA ILE A 222 -1.16 -9.38 -7.50
C ILE A 222 -0.59 -9.30 -8.92
N PHE A 223 0.71 -9.04 -9.05
CA PHE A 223 1.39 -8.97 -10.35
C PHE A 223 1.37 -10.30 -11.08
N ILE A 224 1.73 -11.40 -10.39
CA ILE A 224 1.70 -12.76 -10.95
C ILE A 224 0.27 -13.12 -11.37
N PHE A 225 -0.72 -12.89 -10.50
CA PHE A 225 -2.11 -13.17 -10.80
C PHE A 225 -2.61 -12.36 -12.00
N SER A 226 -2.26 -11.08 -12.09
CA SER A 226 -2.59 -10.23 -13.22
C SER A 226 -1.97 -10.74 -14.53
N PHE A 227 -0.72 -11.18 -14.48
CA PHE A 227 -0.02 -11.76 -15.63
C PHE A 227 -0.69 -13.05 -16.10
N VAL A 228 -1.00 -13.96 -15.18
CA VAL A 228 -1.68 -15.23 -15.47
C VAL A 228 -3.07 -14.97 -16.07
N LEU A 229 -3.86 -14.10 -15.45
CA LEU A 229 -5.19 -13.76 -15.93
C LEU A 229 -5.18 -13.16 -17.34
N ASN A 230 -4.22 -12.26 -17.60
CA ASN A 230 -4.05 -11.68 -18.94
C ASN A 230 -3.67 -12.74 -19.98
N ARG A 231 -2.73 -13.62 -19.65
CA ARG A 231 -2.18 -14.63 -20.57
C ARG A 231 -3.17 -15.72 -20.89
N TYR A 232 -3.85 -16.24 -19.87
CA TYR A 232 -4.69 -17.45 -19.99
C TYR A 232 -6.16 -17.17 -20.29
N PHE A 233 -6.68 -15.99 -19.92
CA PHE A 233 -8.10 -15.65 -20.09
C PHE A 233 -8.33 -14.46 -21.02
N LEU A 234 -7.76 -13.30 -20.72
CA LEU A 234 -8.09 -12.06 -21.43
C LEU A 234 -7.64 -12.06 -22.88
N LYS A 235 -6.42 -12.51 -23.14
CA LYS A 235 -5.87 -12.59 -24.51
C LYS A 235 -6.63 -13.58 -25.39
N PRO A 236 -6.95 -14.81 -24.95
CA PRO A 236 -7.80 -15.75 -25.69
C PRO A 236 -9.19 -15.19 -26.00
N ILE A 237 -9.89 -14.62 -25.00
CA ILE A 237 -11.21 -14.01 -25.21
C ILE A 237 -11.15 -12.88 -26.24
N LYS A 238 -10.14 -12.02 -26.16
CA LYS A 238 -9.95 -10.95 -27.14
C LYS A 238 -9.74 -11.49 -28.56
N ASN A 239 -9.02 -12.60 -28.72
CA ASN A 239 -8.83 -13.25 -30.00
C ASN A 239 -10.15 -13.80 -30.56
N LEU A 240 -11.01 -14.41 -29.70
CA LEU A 240 -12.34 -14.88 -30.10
C LEU A 240 -13.25 -13.73 -30.55
N VAL A 241 -13.26 -12.61 -29.81
CA VAL A 241 -13.98 -11.40 -30.22
C VAL A 241 -13.46 -10.85 -31.56
N GLY A 242 -12.15 -10.88 -31.76
CA GLY A 242 -11.53 -10.50 -33.05
C GLY A 242 -11.99 -11.40 -34.19
N TYR A 243 -12.06 -12.72 -33.95
CA TYR A 243 -12.55 -13.70 -34.91
C TYR A 243 -14.00 -13.43 -35.36
N THR A 244 -14.90 -13.16 -34.42
CA THR A 244 -16.30 -12.82 -34.76
C THR A 244 -16.42 -11.56 -35.62
N LYS A 245 -15.54 -10.55 -35.41
CA LYS A 245 -15.54 -9.33 -36.23
C LYS A 245 -15.09 -9.61 -37.69
N ILE A 246 -14.05 -10.42 -37.85
CA ILE A 246 -13.51 -10.78 -39.17
C ILE A 246 -14.59 -11.53 -40.00
N ILE A 247 -15.35 -12.40 -39.35
CA ILE A 247 -16.48 -13.12 -39.99
C ILE A 247 -17.52 -12.12 -40.47
N LYS A 248 -17.93 -11.17 -39.62
CA LYS A 248 -18.93 -10.16 -39.97
C LYS A 248 -18.53 -9.29 -41.18
N GLU A 249 -17.22 -8.98 -41.29
CA GLU A 249 -16.69 -8.14 -42.37
C GLU A 249 -16.31 -8.88 -43.64
N LYS A 250 -16.67 -10.20 -43.77
CA LYS A 250 -16.30 -11.09 -44.89
C LYS A 250 -14.81 -11.05 -45.26
N SER A 251 -13.96 -10.69 -44.32
CA SER A 251 -12.53 -10.58 -44.56
C SER A 251 -11.89 -11.96 -44.63
N LYS A 252 -11.11 -12.24 -45.70
CA LYS A 252 -10.33 -13.50 -45.86
C LYS A 252 -9.15 -13.62 -44.88
N GLN A 253 -9.04 -12.76 -43.91
CA GLN A 253 -7.92 -12.75 -42.96
C GLN A 253 -8.04 -13.96 -42.01
N LYS A 254 -7.12 -14.92 -42.15
CA LYS A 254 -7.00 -16.08 -41.25
C LYS A 254 -6.80 -15.61 -39.80
N SER A 255 -7.81 -15.66 -38.98
CA SER A 255 -7.65 -15.46 -37.55
C SER A 255 -7.01 -16.70 -36.92
N ASN A 256 -6.14 -16.47 -35.94
CA ASN A 256 -5.37 -17.54 -35.28
C ASN A 256 -6.23 -18.28 -34.23
N ILE A 257 -7.41 -18.81 -34.64
CA ILE A 257 -8.31 -19.57 -33.77
C ILE A 257 -7.84 -21.02 -33.57
N GLU A 258 -6.99 -21.55 -34.47
CA GLU A 258 -6.50 -22.92 -34.41
C GLU A 258 -5.79 -23.26 -33.10
N ASN A 259 -5.01 -22.34 -32.57
CA ASN A 259 -4.36 -22.52 -31.27
C ASN A 259 -5.34 -22.53 -30.09
N LEU A 260 -6.49 -21.88 -30.24
CA LEU A 260 -7.53 -21.87 -29.20
C LEU A 260 -8.36 -23.16 -29.24
N LYS A 261 -8.63 -23.73 -30.43
CA LYS A 261 -9.32 -25.02 -30.59
C LYS A 261 -8.57 -26.20 -29.98
N LYS A 262 -7.23 -26.11 -29.87
CA LYS A 262 -6.38 -27.15 -29.26
C LYS A 262 -6.45 -27.17 -27.72
N ARG A 263 -7.10 -26.18 -27.11
CA ARG A 263 -7.26 -26.14 -25.65
C ARG A 263 -8.29 -27.18 -25.19
N ASN A 264 -8.06 -27.74 -23.99
CA ASN A 264 -8.97 -28.71 -23.38
C ASN A 264 -9.86 -28.10 -22.27
N ASP A 265 -9.92 -26.76 -22.21
CA ASP A 265 -10.74 -26.02 -21.26
C ASP A 265 -11.99 -25.42 -21.93
N GLU A 266 -12.81 -24.67 -21.17
CA GLU A 266 -14.04 -24.02 -21.61
C GLU A 266 -13.80 -23.05 -22.78
N ILE A 267 -12.62 -22.41 -22.81
CA ILE A 267 -12.22 -21.53 -23.91
C ILE A 267 -12.00 -22.34 -25.20
N GLY A 268 -11.44 -23.54 -25.08
CA GLY A 268 -11.28 -24.47 -26.20
C GLY A 268 -12.63 -24.96 -26.75
N ILE A 269 -13.58 -25.34 -25.89
CA ILE A 269 -14.92 -25.75 -26.26
C ILE A 269 -15.63 -24.60 -26.97
N LEU A 270 -15.60 -23.39 -26.41
CA LEU A 270 -16.19 -22.20 -27.00
C LEU A 270 -15.61 -21.91 -28.39
N SER A 271 -14.27 -22.07 -28.54
CA SER A 271 -13.58 -21.84 -29.80
C SER A 271 -14.03 -22.81 -30.89
N LYS A 272 -14.23 -24.09 -30.56
CA LYS A 272 -14.72 -25.11 -31.48
C LYS A 272 -16.16 -24.82 -31.90
N SER A 273 -17.06 -24.58 -30.93
CA SER A 273 -18.46 -24.28 -31.19
C SER A 273 -18.64 -23.03 -32.05
N LEU A 274 -17.82 -22.00 -31.82
CA LEU A 274 -17.83 -20.78 -32.64
C LEU A 274 -17.36 -21.03 -34.07
N ASP A 275 -16.33 -21.86 -34.25
CA ASP A 275 -15.80 -22.25 -35.56
C ASP A 275 -16.85 -23.07 -36.33
N ASP A 276 -17.50 -24.04 -35.70
CA ASP A 276 -18.53 -24.86 -36.28
C ASP A 276 -19.75 -24.02 -36.74
N MET A 277 -20.22 -23.11 -35.87
CA MET A 277 -21.28 -22.17 -36.19
C MET A 277 -20.93 -21.28 -37.40
N THR A 278 -19.67 -20.85 -37.46
CA THR A 278 -19.19 -20.01 -38.56
C THR A 278 -19.17 -20.78 -39.87
N ASN A 279 -18.68 -22.02 -39.85
CA ASN A 279 -18.64 -22.89 -41.03
C ASN A 279 -20.06 -23.19 -41.56
N ASP A 280 -21.02 -23.41 -40.65
CA ASP A 280 -22.41 -23.62 -41.03
C ASP A 280 -23.05 -22.36 -41.62
N LEU A 281 -22.74 -21.17 -41.08
CA LEU A 281 -23.17 -19.91 -41.67
C LEU A 281 -22.59 -19.70 -43.06
N HIS A 282 -21.33 -20.00 -43.29
CA HIS A 282 -20.73 -19.92 -44.61
C HIS A 282 -21.34 -20.88 -45.62
N LYS A 283 -21.60 -22.13 -45.20
CA LYS A 283 -22.30 -23.10 -46.06
C LYS A 283 -23.69 -22.61 -46.48
N ARG A 284 -24.51 -22.13 -45.51
CA ARG A 284 -25.84 -21.57 -45.78
C ARG A 284 -25.77 -20.35 -46.71
N PHE A 285 -24.78 -19.49 -46.49
CA PHE A 285 -24.60 -18.32 -47.33
C PHE A 285 -24.23 -18.69 -48.77
N ASN A 286 -23.30 -19.63 -48.97
CA ASN A 286 -22.93 -20.11 -50.31
C ASN A 286 -24.13 -20.78 -51.00
N ILE A 287 -24.94 -21.58 -50.28
CA ILE A 287 -26.16 -22.18 -50.85
C ILE A 287 -27.12 -21.07 -51.29
N ALA A 288 -27.36 -20.05 -50.46
CA ALA A 288 -28.26 -18.94 -50.81
C ALA A 288 -27.71 -18.10 -51.99
N GLU A 289 -26.42 -17.89 -52.08
CA GLU A 289 -25.76 -17.16 -53.19
C GLU A 289 -25.88 -17.94 -54.50
N ASN A 290 -25.59 -19.26 -54.47
CA ASN A 290 -25.76 -20.11 -55.64
C ASN A 290 -27.23 -20.15 -56.09
N PHE A 291 -28.16 -20.37 -55.16
CA PHE A 291 -29.59 -20.35 -55.45
C PHE A 291 -30.05 -19.02 -56.08
N SER A 292 -29.58 -17.88 -55.53
CA SER A 292 -29.88 -16.55 -56.09
C SER A 292 -29.32 -16.42 -57.54
N THR A 293 -28.11 -16.93 -57.78
CA THR A 293 -27.47 -16.87 -59.09
C THR A 293 -28.21 -17.74 -60.09
N ASP A 294 -28.59 -18.97 -59.69
CA ASP A 294 -29.36 -19.89 -60.51
C ASP A 294 -30.73 -19.33 -60.86
N LEU A 295 -31.44 -18.74 -59.86
CA LEU A 295 -32.71 -18.05 -60.09
C LEU A 295 -32.59 -16.92 -61.12
N VAL A 296 -31.54 -16.10 -61.01
CA VAL A 296 -31.30 -15.01 -61.97
C VAL A 296 -31.11 -15.56 -63.38
N HIS A 297 -30.37 -16.67 -63.53
CA HIS A 297 -30.18 -17.31 -64.82
C HIS A 297 -31.48 -17.95 -65.36
N GLU A 298 -32.23 -18.66 -64.51
CA GLU A 298 -33.49 -19.29 -64.88
C GLU A 298 -34.56 -18.28 -65.26
N ILE A 299 -34.59 -17.10 -64.64
CA ILE A 299 -35.57 -16.04 -65.01
C ILE A 299 -35.09 -15.29 -66.27
N ARG A 300 -33.78 -15.07 -66.42
CA ARG A 300 -33.26 -14.35 -67.56
C ARG A 300 -33.53 -15.07 -68.91
N ASN A 301 -33.45 -16.42 -68.90
CA ASN A 301 -33.66 -17.21 -70.10
C ASN A 301 -35.09 -17.06 -70.71
N PRO A 302 -36.17 -17.27 -69.96
CA PRO A 302 -37.51 -17.07 -70.49
C PRO A 302 -37.79 -15.59 -70.81
N LEU A 303 -37.28 -14.64 -70.01
CA LEU A 303 -37.39 -13.22 -70.33
C LEU A 303 -36.75 -12.85 -71.67
N ALA A 304 -35.56 -13.42 -71.98
CA ALA A 304 -34.92 -13.25 -73.30
C ALA A 304 -35.73 -13.83 -74.42
N SER A 305 -36.30 -15.03 -74.21
CA SER A 305 -37.22 -15.69 -75.18
C SER A 305 -38.48 -14.85 -75.40
N LEU A 306 -39.13 -14.38 -74.32
CA LEU A 306 -40.29 -13.47 -74.37
C LEU A 306 -39.99 -12.20 -75.18
N LYS A 307 -38.82 -11.56 -74.91
CA LYS A 307 -38.42 -10.38 -75.66
C LYS A 307 -38.25 -10.66 -77.16
N SER A 308 -37.50 -11.70 -77.50
CA SER A 308 -37.26 -12.08 -78.89
C SER A 308 -38.55 -12.44 -79.61
N ALA A 309 -39.45 -13.25 -78.98
CA ALA A 309 -40.74 -13.60 -79.55
C ALA A 309 -41.65 -12.38 -79.76
N SER A 310 -41.68 -11.44 -78.82
CA SER A 310 -42.42 -10.18 -78.93
C SER A 310 -41.93 -9.29 -80.06
N GLU A 311 -40.63 -9.21 -80.26
CA GLU A 311 -40.00 -8.44 -81.35
C GLU A 311 -40.42 -9.08 -82.73
N ILE A 312 -40.30 -10.38 -82.85
CA ILE A 312 -40.66 -11.11 -84.09
C ILE A 312 -42.17 -10.99 -84.37
N ILE A 313 -43.06 -11.08 -83.38
CA ILE A 313 -44.50 -10.91 -83.54
C ILE A 313 -44.83 -9.53 -84.10
N SER A 314 -44.11 -8.46 -83.68
CA SER A 314 -44.40 -7.10 -84.17
C SER A 314 -43.98 -6.91 -85.65
N GLU A 315 -43.05 -7.70 -86.16
CA GLU A 315 -42.51 -7.60 -87.51
C GLU A 315 -43.12 -8.61 -88.49
N THR A 316 -43.81 -9.64 -88.03
CA THR A 316 -44.31 -10.73 -88.87
C THR A 316 -45.76 -10.48 -89.25
N GLU A 317 -46.10 -10.50 -90.60
CA GLU A 317 -47.44 -10.45 -91.13
C GLU A 317 -48.09 -11.85 -91.28
N ASP A 318 -47.34 -12.93 -91.17
CA ASP A 318 -47.78 -14.34 -91.29
C ASP A 318 -48.52 -14.76 -89.99
N GLN A 319 -49.79 -15.09 -90.18
CA GLN A 319 -50.75 -15.43 -89.13
C GLN A 319 -50.37 -16.74 -88.41
N ASP A 320 -49.90 -17.75 -89.13
CA ASP A 320 -49.51 -19.06 -88.59
C ASP A 320 -48.28 -18.95 -87.70
N LYS A 321 -47.30 -18.09 -88.10
CA LYS A 321 -46.12 -17.80 -87.29
C LYS A 321 -46.40 -16.99 -86.03
N ARG A 322 -47.33 -16.05 -86.11
CA ARG A 322 -47.82 -15.31 -84.97
C ARG A 322 -48.45 -16.22 -83.89
N GLU A 323 -49.30 -17.18 -84.33
CA GLU A 323 -49.98 -18.11 -83.43
C GLU A 323 -48.97 -19.03 -82.68
N LYS A 324 -47.91 -19.49 -83.37
CA LYS A 324 -46.81 -20.26 -82.76
C LYS A 324 -45.99 -19.42 -81.74
N LEU A 325 -45.70 -18.20 -82.05
CA LEU A 325 -44.97 -17.31 -81.18
C LEU A 325 -45.80 -16.98 -79.94
N VAL A 326 -47.09 -16.74 -80.02
CA VAL A 326 -48.00 -16.54 -78.91
C VAL A 326 -48.02 -17.77 -77.97
N LYS A 327 -48.00 -19.01 -78.51
CA LYS A 327 -47.89 -20.21 -77.68
C LYS A 327 -46.60 -20.36 -76.98
N ILE A 328 -45.46 -19.95 -77.58
CA ILE A 328 -44.10 -19.88 -76.90
C ILE A 328 -44.11 -18.84 -75.78
N LEU A 329 -44.68 -17.64 -76.04
CA LEU A 329 -44.86 -16.62 -75.02
C LEU A 329 -45.67 -17.10 -73.81
N ALA A 330 -46.83 -17.77 -74.07
CA ALA A 330 -47.63 -18.29 -73.00
C ALA A 330 -46.90 -19.37 -72.16
N HIS A 331 -46.19 -20.27 -72.84
CA HIS A 331 -45.34 -21.27 -72.14
C HIS A 331 -44.23 -20.70 -71.29
N ASP A 332 -43.48 -19.69 -71.83
CA ASP A 332 -42.45 -19.09 -71.11
C ASP A 332 -42.96 -18.22 -69.92
N VAL A 333 -44.12 -17.60 -70.02
CA VAL A 333 -44.81 -16.92 -68.91
C VAL A 333 -45.20 -17.89 -67.77
N GLU A 334 -45.75 -19.11 -68.12
CA GLU A 334 -46.05 -20.12 -67.11
C GLU A 334 -44.80 -20.69 -66.40
N ARG A 335 -43.68 -20.65 -67.09
CA ARG A 335 -42.38 -21.12 -66.53
C ARG A 335 -41.67 -20.13 -65.57
N ILE A 336 -42.00 -18.86 -65.62
CA ILE A 336 -41.52 -17.83 -64.70
C ILE A 336 -42.22 -17.85 -63.37
#